data_482aef9222954a6e3466213a839de585
#
_entry.id   482aef9222954a6e3466213a839de585
#
_cell.length_a   1.000
_cell.length_b   1.000
_cell.length_c   1.000
_cell.angle_alpha   90.00
_cell.angle_beta   90.00
_cell.angle_gamma   90.00
#
_symmetry.space_group_name_H-M   'P 1'
#
loop_
_entity.id
_entity.type
_entity.pdbx_description
1 polymer ?
#
loop_
_entity_poly.entity_id
_entity_poly.type
_entity_poly.pdbx_seq_one_letter_code
_entity_poly.pdbx_strand_id
1 'polypeptide(L)'
;SATRNPMYQELYVRWLQFGVFCPMMRSHGADVPREFYWYGKEGEPVYDALVDAVKLRYTLLPYIYSTSWDVTHNRSTFMRALFMDFVNDKQTWNINDEYMFGKAFLVAPVLHAQYTPEVQQKTLEENEGWNRDSKKSAKTPILTDFTHSKNMEVYLPAGTRWYNFWTNEAIEGGQKLVISTTLNRIPLFVRAGSIVPCGPDV
;
A
#
# COMPACT_ATOMS: atom_id res chain seq x y z
N SER A 1 2.73 -11.06 -22.20
CA SER A 1 1.49 -10.60 -21.55
C SER A 1 1.84 -9.66 -20.42
N ALA A 2 1.11 -8.55 -20.28
CA ALA A 2 1.33 -7.58 -19.19
C ALA A 2 1.23 -8.24 -17.82
N THR A 3 0.32 -9.19 -17.65
CA THR A 3 0.11 -9.92 -16.39
C THR A 3 1.31 -10.78 -15.96
N ARG A 4 2.27 -11.03 -16.83
CA ARG A 4 3.51 -11.77 -16.56
C ARG A 4 4.74 -10.87 -16.57
N ASN A 5 4.57 -9.56 -16.71
CA ASN A 5 5.63 -8.59 -16.59
C ASN A 5 5.83 -8.26 -15.09
N PRO A 6 7.01 -8.51 -14.50
CA PRO A 6 7.26 -8.26 -13.08
C PRO A 6 7.00 -6.82 -12.65
N MET A 7 7.31 -5.83 -13.50
CA MET A 7 7.05 -4.42 -13.20
C MET A 7 5.56 -4.16 -13.06
N TYR A 8 4.77 -4.73 -13.97
CA TYR A 8 3.31 -4.58 -13.92
C TYR A 8 2.71 -5.35 -12.74
N GLN A 9 3.29 -6.51 -12.40
CA GLN A 9 2.89 -7.31 -11.25
C GLN A 9 3.11 -6.54 -9.95
N GLU A 10 4.31 -5.97 -9.74
CA GLU A 10 4.61 -5.14 -8.57
C GLU A 10 3.69 -3.92 -8.50
N LEU A 11 3.53 -3.20 -9.61
CA LEU A 11 2.65 -2.05 -9.69
C LEU A 11 1.22 -2.42 -9.27
N TYR A 12 0.68 -3.53 -9.78
CA TYR A 12 -0.67 -3.95 -9.46
C TYR A 12 -0.83 -4.32 -7.98
N VAL A 13 0.13 -5.04 -7.41
CA VAL A 13 0.13 -5.35 -5.97
C VAL A 13 0.14 -4.08 -5.14
N ARG A 14 1.03 -3.12 -5.43
CA ARG A 14 1.14 -1.88 -4.65
C ARG A 14 -0.11 -1.00 -4.78
N TRP A 15 -0.68 -0.90 -5.97
CA TRP A 15 -1.96 -0.23 -6.18
C TRP A 15 -3.13 -0.88 -5.43
N LEU A 16 -3.20 -2.21 -5.42
CA LEU A 16 -4.24 -2.92 -4.70
C LEU A 16 -4.08 -2.72 -3.19
N GLN A 17 -2.85 -2.78 -2.66
CA GLN A 17 -2.54 -2.50 -1.26
C GLN A 17 -2.93 -1.07 -0.86
N PHE A 18 -2.62 -0.08 -1.70
CA PHE A 18 -3.09 1.28 -1.48
C PHE A 18 -4.63 1.36 -1.47
N GLY A 19 -5.28 0.66 -2.40
CA GLY A 19 -6.73 0.58 -2.49
C GLY A 19 -7.41 0.05 -1.22
N VAL A 20 -6.75 -0.84 -0.46
CA VAL A 20 -7.27 -1.34 0.85
C VAL A 20 -7.58 -0.19 1.79
N PHE A 21 -6.76 0.87 1.77
CA PHE A 21 -6.83 2.04 2.63
C PHE A 21 -7.35 3.29 1.90
N CYS A 22 -8.20 3.07 0.91
CA CYS A 22 -9.02 4.10 0.27
C CYS A 22 -10.50 3.94 0.68
N PRO A 23 -11.30 5.00 0.65
CA PRO A 23 -12.75 4.90 0.91
C PRO A 23 -13.43 3.87 0.00
N MET A 24 -13.09 3.88 -1.29
CA MET A 24 -13.55 2.93 -2.27
C MET A 24 -12.36 2.14 -2.84
N MET A 25 -12.49 0.82 -2.86
CA MET A 25 -11.52 -0.09 -3.47
C MET A 25 -12.17 -0.79 -4.65
N ARG A 26 -11.51 -0.76 -5.81
CA ARG A 26 -11.97 -1.44 -7.01
C ARG A 26 -10.79 -1.87 -7.87
N SER A 27 -10.79 -3.12 -8.31
CA SER A 27 -9.94 -3.58 -9.40
C SER A 27 -10.73 -3.54 -10.70
N HIS A 28 -10.28 -2.76 -11.67
CA HIS A 28 -10.95 -2.58 -12.96
C HIS A 28 -9.95 -2.41 -14.09
N GLY A 29 -10.27 -2.96 -15.26
CA GLY A 29 -9.47 -2.80 -16.46
C GLY A 29 -10.21 -3.35 -17.67
N ALA A 30 -10.06 -2.69 -18.82
CA ALA A 30 -10.65 -3.12 -20.08
C ALA A 30 -9.68 -3.98 -20.91
N ASP A 31 -8.40 -3.57 -20.99
CA ASP A 31 -7.43 -4.16 -21.91
C ASP A 31 -6.59 -5.29 -21.28
N VAL A 32 -6.38 -5.25 -19.97
CA VAL A 32 -5.60 -6.24 -19.23
C VAL A 32 -6.49 -6.87 -18.17
N PRO A 33 -6.57 -8.22 -18.11
CA PRO A 33 -7.33 -8.92 -17.08
C PRO A 33 -6.90 -8.51 -15.68
N ARG A 34 -7.84 -8.43 -14.74
CA ARG A 34 -7.59 -8.06 -13.34
C ARG A 34 -7.82 -9.20 -12.36
N GLU A 35 -8.25 -10.34 -12.84
CA GLU A 35 -8.41 -11.53 -12.02
C GLU A 35 -7.04 -12.07 -11.60
N PHE A 36 -6.90 -12.43 -10.34
CA PHE A 36 -5.60 -12.73 -9.71
C PHE A 36 -4.91 -13.94 -10.34
N TYR A 37 -5.67 -14.94 -10.80
CA TYR A 37 -5.12 -16.12 -11.46
C TYR A 37 -4.36 -15.84 -12.77
N TRP A 38 -4.52 -14.65 -13.37
CA TRP A 38 -3.71 -14.22 -14.49
C TRP A 38 -2.29 -13.80 -14.09
N TYR A 39 -2.13 -13.40 -12.82
CA TYR A 39 -0.87 -12.91 -12.27
C TYR A 39 -0.04 -13.99 -11.60
N GLY A 40 -0.67 -15.11 -11.22
CA GLY A 40 -0.01 -16.22 -10.55
C GLY A 40 -1.00 -17.29 -10.12
N LYS A 41 -0.50 -18.19 -9.29
CA LYS A 41 -1.25 -19.26 -8.64
C LYS A 41 -1.04 -19.17 -7.14
N GLU A 42 -1.89 -19.83 -6.38
CA GLU A 42 -1.74 -20.03 -4.94
C GLU A 42 -0.32 -20.54 -4.60
N GLY A 43 0.33 -19.89 -3.64
CA GLY A 43 1.74 -20.12 -3.27
C GLY A 43 2.75 -19.30 -4.08
N GLU A 44 2.34 -18.59 -5.11
CA GLU A 44 3.21 -17.66 -5.83
C GLU A 44 3.14 -16.25 -5.22
N PRO A 45 4.27 -15.54 -5.01
CA PRO A 45 4.32 -14.30 -4.23
C PRO A 45 3.35 -13.21 -4.69
N VAL A 46 3.16 -13.05 -6.01
CA VAL A 46 2.27 -12.03 -6.56
C VAL A 46 0.81 -12.35 -6.32
N TYR A 47 0.41 -13.60 -6.57
CA TYR A 47 -0.95 -14.05 -6.34
C TYR A 47 -1.33 -13.93 -4.86
N ASP A 48 -0.47 -14.45 -3.99
CA ASP A 48 -0.69 -14.43 -2.55
C ASP A 48 -0.76 -12.98 -2.02
N ALA A 49 0.09 -12.10 -2.50
CA ALA A 49 0.05 -10.68 -2.13
C ALA A 49 -1.26 -9.98 -2.54
N LEU A 50 -1.83 -10.32 -3.71
CA LEU A 50 -3.12 -9.80 -4.16
C LEU A 50 -4.27 -10.33 -3.30
N VAL A 51 -4.24 -11.61 -2.97
CA VAL A 51 -5.23 -12.26 -2.09
C VAL A 51 -5.16 -11.68 -0.67
N ASP A 52 -3.95 -11.55 -0.11
CA ASP A 52 -3.72 -10.98 1.23
C ASP A 52 -4.27 -9.54 1.33
N ALA A 53 -4.09 -8.72 0.29
CA ALA A 53 -4.62 -7.37 0.26
C ALA A 53 -6.16 -7.36 0.34
N VAL A 54 -6.84 -8.24 -0.41
CA VAL A 54 -8.30 -8.34 -0.37
C VAL A 54 -8.77 -8.89 0.98
N LYS A 55 -8.13 -9.94 1.50
CA LYS A 55 -8.44 -10.47 2.83
C LYS A 55 -8.31 -9.40 3.91
N LEU A 56 -7.23 -8.63 3.89
CA LEU A 56 -7.04 -7.50 4.82
C LEU A 56 -8.21 -6.50 4.73
N ARG A 57 -8.65 -6.14 3.52
CA ARG A 57 -9.81 -5.26 3.33
C ARG A 57 -11.07 -5.82 3.97
N TYR A 58 -11.33 -7.14 3.81
CA TYR A 58 -12.48 -7.79 4.42
C TYR A 58 -12.37 -7.85 5.95
N THR A 59 -11.21 -8.17 6.48
CA THR A 59 -10.95 -8.13 7.93
C THR A 59 -11.21 -6.74 8.53
N LEU A 60 -10.88 -5.68 7.80
CA LEU A 60 -11.07 -4.30 8.24
C LEU A 60 -12.47 -3.72 7.95
N LEU A 61 -13.40 -4.48 7.35
CA LEU A 61 -14.74 -3.97 7.04
C LEU A 61 -15.48 -3.36 8.24
N PRO A 62 -15.48 -3.95 9.44
CA PRO A 62 -16.13 -3.33 10.60
C PRO A 62 -15.53 -1.97 10.98
N TYR A 63 -14.20 -1.84 10.90
CA TYR A 63 -13.52 -0.57 11.10
C TYR A 63 -13.89 0.45 10.02
N ILE A 64 -13.89 0.05 8.77
CA ILE A 64 -14.24 0.90 7.62
C ILE A 64 -15.70 1.36 7.73
N TYR A 65 -16.61 0.47 8.09
CA TYR A 65 -18.01 0.80 8.30
C TYR A 65 -18.20 1.82 9.43
N SER A 66 -17.51 1.59 10.56
CA SER A 66 -17.54 2.53 11.71
C SER A 66 -16.95 3.90 11.34
N THR A 67 -15.86 3.91 10.57
CA THR A 67 -15.26 5.14 10.05
C THR A 67 -16.20 5.86 9.07
N SER A 68 -16.92 5.11 8.21
CA SER A 68 -17.97 5.65 7.32
C SER A 68 -19.04 6.39 8.10
N TRP A 69 -19.47 5.80 9.22
CA TRP A 69 -20.44 6.44 10.10
C TRP A 69 -19.91 7.76 10.67
N ASP A 70 -18.68 7.77 11.16
CA ASP A 70 -18.00 8.97 11.69
C ASP A 70 -17.87 10.07 10.62
N VAL A 71 -17.51 9.70 9.40
CA VAL A 71 -17.45 10.62 8.26
C VAL A 71 -18.81 11.27 8.00
N THR A 72 -19.89 10.48 8.00
CA THR A 72 -21.23 10.95 7.66
C THR A 72 -21.83 11.79 8.77
N HIS A 73 -21.71 11.38 10.03
CA HIS A 73 -22.40 12.01 11.16
C HIS A 73 -21.57 13.10 11.83
N ASN A 74 -20.24 12.91 11.93
CA ASN A 74 -19.35 13.82 12.62
C ASN A 74 -18.53 14.71 11.66
N ARG A 75 -18.81 14.66 10.34
CA ARG A 75 -18.12 15.44 9.31
C ARG A 75 -16.60 15.20 9.31
N SER A 76 -16.19 13.98 9.59
CA SER A 76 -14.79 13.53 9.53
C SER A 76 -14.37 13.22 8.09
N THR A 77 -13.18 12.70 7.89
CA THR A 77 -12.70 12.22 6.60
C THR A 77 -12.04 10.85 6.76
N PHE A 78 -12.10 10.01 5.70
CA PHE A 78 -11.42 8.71 5.70
C PHE A 78 -9.90 8.87 5.66
N MET A 79 -9.41 9.62 4.66
CA MET A 79 -8.00 9.84 4.42
C MET A 79 -7.65 11.24 4.93
N ARG A 80 -6.62 11.32 5.77
CA ARG A 80 -6.23 12.55 6.45
C ARG A 80 -4.73 12.74 6.32
N ALA A 81 -4.29 13.90 5.87
CA ALA A 81 -2.88 14.25 5.93
C ALA A 81 -2.40 14.27 7.39
N LEU A 82 -1.16 13.85 7.64
CA LEU A 82 -0.64 13.73 9.01
C LEU A 82 -0.74 15.05 9.80
N PHE A 83 -0.49 16.19 9.16
CA PHE A 83 -0.58 17.49 9.82
C PHE A 83 -1.98 17.84 10.35
N MET A 84 -3.04 17.20 9.83
CA MET A 84 -4.42 17.46 10.31
C MET A 84 -4.64 16.92 11.72
N ASP A 85 -3.97 15.83 12.08
CA ASP A 85 -4.08 15.19 13.40
C ASP A 85 -2.89 15.51 14.31
N PHE A 86 -1.74 15.89 13.73
CA PHE A 86 -0.49 16.15 14.44
C PHE A 86 0.04 17.56 14.17
N VAL A 87 -0.83 18.56 14.33
CA VAL A 87 -0.55 19.97 13.97
C VAL A 87 0.68 20.55 14.70
N ASN A 88 0.99 20.08 15.89
CA ASN A 88 2.15 20.54 16.67
C ASN A 88 3.47 19.86 16.28
N ASP A 89 3.41 18.81 15.49
CA ASP A 89 4.56 18.11 14.96
C ASP A 89 4.90 18.63 13.57
N LYS A 90 5.84 19.58 13.50
CA LYS A 90 6.23 20.23 12.24
C LYS A 90 6.81 19.29 11.20
N GLN A 91 7.32 18.12 11.60
CA GLN A 91 7.80 17.11 10.65
C GLN A 91 6.68 16.61 9.74
N THR A 92 5.45 16.55 10.25
CA THR A 92 4.28 16.05 9.49
C THR A 92 3.83 17.00 8.38
N TRP A 93 4.26 18.25 8.38
CA TRP A 93 3.77 19.28 7.44
C TRP A 93 4.20 19.04 5.98
N ASN A 94 5.33 18.40 5.78
CA ASN A 94 5.89 18.13 4.47
C ASN A 94 5.86 16.64 4.07
N ILE A 95 5.23 15.78 4.88
CA ILE A 95 5.05 14.37 4.56
C ILE A 95 3.85 14.23 3.62
N ASN A 96 4.07 13.70 2.42
CA ASN A 96 3.08 13.56 1.36
C ASN A 96 2.90 12.11 0.87
N ASP A 97 3.64 11.20 1.46
CA ASP A 97 3.67 9.76 1.15
C ASP A 97 3.13 8.88 2.30
N GLU A 98 2.66 9.51 3.38
CA GLU A 98 2.02 8.86 4.52
C GLU A 98 0.72 9.59 4.88
N TYR A 99 -0.26 8.87 5.40
CA TYR A 99 -1.53 9.45 5.81
C TYR A 99 -2.22 8.64 6.91
N MET A 100 -3.18 9.27 7.60
CA MET A 100 -4.10 8.56 8.49
C MET A 100 -5.29 8.03 7.69
N PHE A 101 -5.64 6.76 7.90
CA PHE A 101 -6.89 6.17 7.45
C PHE A 101 -7.83 6.01 8.63
N GLY A 102 -8.85 6.84 8.69
CA GLY A 102 -9.63 7.06 9.91
C GLY A 102 -8.75 7.65 11.01
N LYS A 103 -9.10 7.37 12.26
CA LYS A 103 -8.38 7.90 13.44
C LYS A 103 -7.29 6.97 13.96
N ALA A 104 -7.31 5.70 13.56
CA ALA A 104 -6.47 4.67 14.13
C ALA A 104 -5.23 4.35 13.31
N PHE A 105 -5.35 4.25 11.99
CA PHE A 105 -4.26 3.76 11.15
C PHE A 105 -3.40 4.87 10.57
N LEU A 106 -2.09 4.75 10.71
CA LEU A 106 -1.10 5.40 9.86
C LEU A 106 -0.72 4.42 8.75
N VAL A 107 -0.88 4.86 7.52
CA VAL A 107 -0.60 4.09 6.31
C VAL A 107 0.57 4.74 5.57
N ALA A 108 1.61 3.97 5.30
CA ALA A 108 2.76 4.39 4.51
C ALA A 108 2.87 3.51 3.25
N PRO A 109 2.13 3.80 2.18
CA PRO A 109 2.12 2.98 0.98
C PRO A 109 3.49 2.97 0.30
N VAL A 110 3.85 1.84 -0.29
CA VAL A 110 5.04 1.74 -1.13
C VAL A 110 4.73 2.36 -2.49
N LEU A 111 5.19 3.58 -2.72
CA LEU A 111 4.87 4.38 -3.91
C LEU A 111 5.86 4.18 -5.07
N HIS A 112 7.01 3.58 -4.80
CA HIS A 112 8.06 3.33 -5.79
C HIS A 112 8.33 1.83 -5.90
N ALA A 113 8.68 1.38 -7.11
CA ALA A 113 9.07 -0.01 -7.31
C ALA A 113 10.32 -0.33 -6.50
N GLN A 114 10.29 -1.44 -5.75
CA GLN A 114 11.39 -1.90 -4.91
C GLN A 114 12.11 -3.11 -5.50
N TYR A 115 11.43 -3.88 -6.34
CA TYR A 115 11.93 -5.12 -6.93
C TYR A 115 12.40 -4.95 -8.36
N THR A 116 11.92 -3.92 -9.05
CA THR A 116 12.26 -3.63 -10.44
C THR A 116 13.45 -2.67 -10.50
N PRO A 117 14.48 -2.94 -11.32
CA PRO A 117 15.61 -2.04 -11.49
C PRO A 117 15.19 -0.65 -12.02
N GLU A 118 15.79 0.40 -11.49
CA GLU A 118 15.49 1.79 -11.84
C GLU A 118 15.67 2.10 -13.35
N VAL A 119 16.68 1.50 -13.98
CA VAL A 119 16.93 1.67 -15.43
C VAL A 119 15.76 1.19 -16.28
N GLN A 120 15.04 0.15 -15.83
CA GLN A 120 13.87 -0.38 -16.54
C GLN A 120 12.65 0.51 -16.35
N GLN A 121 12.52 1.17 -15.20
CA GLN A 121 11.48 2.16 -14.97
C GLN A 121 11.64 3.35 -15.94
N LYS A 122 12.84 3.89 -16.08
CA LYS A 122 13.14 4.98 -17.04
C LYS A 122 12.81 4.61 -18.49
N THR A 123 13.10 3.36 -18.88
CA THR A 123 12.79 2.87 -20.23
C THR A 123 11.28 2.80 -20.49
N LEU A 124 10.48 2.53 -19.46
CA LEU A 124 9.01 2.54 -19.59
C LEU A 124 8.48 3.97 -19.68
N GLU A 125 8.94 4.88 -18.86
CA GLU A 125 8.54 6.30 -18.89
C GLU A 125 8.87 6.94 -20.24
N GLU A 126 10.02 6.61 -20.83
CA GLU A 126 10.42 7.09 -22.16
C GLU A 126 9.58 6.49 -23.32
N ASN A 127 9.07 5.27 -23.15
CA ASN A 127 8.31 4.57 -24.19
C ASN A 127 6.78 4.70 -24.07
N GLU A 128 6.25 5.18 -22.95
CA GLU A 128 4.81 5.39 -22.72
C GLU A 128 4.27 6.71 -23.28
N GLY A 129 5.04 7.45 -24.07
CA GLY A 129 4.48 8.48 -24.93
C GLY A 129 3.42 7.86 -25.87
N TRP A 130 2.31 8.54 -26.10
CA TRP A 130 1.09 8.15 -26.85
C TRP A 130 1.30 7.45 -28.22
N ASN A 131 2.50 7.05 -28.56
CA ASN A 131 2.84 6.34 -29.78
C ASN A 131 2.73 4.82 -29.59
N ARG A 132 1.61 4.25 -30.01
CA ARG A 132 1.35 2.80 -30.09
C ARG A 132 2.27 2.03 -31.04
N ASP A 133 3.23 2.67 -31.68
CA ASP A 133 4.08 2.06 -32.75
C ASP A 133 5.46 1.58 -32.29
N SER A 134 5.81 1.64 -31.00
CA SER A 134 7.11 1.14 -30.55
C SER A 134 7.12 -0.39 -30.35
N LYS A 135 7.24 -1.12 -31.44
CA LYS A 135 7.50 -2.57 -31.47
C LYS A 135 8.90 -2.99 -31.01
N LYS A 136 9.52 -2.29 -30.10
CA LYS A 136 10.83 -2.67 -29.54
C LYS A 136 10.84 -2.62 -28.02
N SER A 137 9.99 -3.41 -27.40
CA SER A 137 10.15 -3.79 -26.01
C SER A 137 11.36 -4.71 -25.86
N ALA A 138 12.23 -4.41 -24.91
CA ALA A 138 13.38 -5.25 -24.59
C ALA A 138 12.94 -6.71 -24.36
N LYS A 139 13.53 -7.62 -25.13
CA LYS A 139 13.17 -9.05 -25.17
C LYS A 139 13.80 -9.87 -24.04
N THR A 140 14.40 -9.26 -23.06
CA THR A 140 15.04 -10.03 -21.96
C THR A 140 14.01 -10.27 -20.87
N PRO A 141 13.73 -11.53 -20.51
CA PRO A 141 12.89 -11.82 -19.35
C PRO A 141 13.56 -11.26 -18.10
N ILE A 142 12.86 -10.39 -17.39
CA ILE A 142 13.33 -9.86 -16.10
C ILE A 142 13.01 -10.93 -15.07
N LEU A 143 14.03 -11.65 -14.62
CA LEU A 143 13.91 -12.50 -13.44
C LEU A 143 13.89 -11.59 -12.22
N THR A 144 12.71 -11.39 -11.66
CA THR A 144 12.52 -10.61 -10.45
C THR A 144 12.19 -11.54 -9.29
N ASP A 145 12.98 -11.48 -8.24
CA ASP A 145 12.73 -12.23 -7.01
C ASP A 145 11.91 -11.39 -6.04
N PHE A 146 10.64 -11.72 -5.94
CA PHE A 146 9.68 -11.08 -5.03
C PHE A 146 9.71 -11.64 -3.60
N THR A 147 10.55 -12.64 -3.30
CA THR A 147 10.56 -13.30 -1.99
C THR A 147 11.36 -12.56 -0.94
N HIS A 148 12.34 -11.75 -1.35
CA HIS A 148 13.19 -10.99 -0.45
C HIS A 148 12.51 -9.73 0.06
N SER A 149 12.70 -9.41 1.34
CA SER A 149 12.25 -8.15 1.90
C SER A 149 13.09 -6.97 1.38
N LYS A 150 12.46 -5.83 1.27
CA LYS A 150 13.08 -4.53 0.98
C LYS A 150 12.94 -3.64 2.22
N ASN A 151 13.48 -2.44 2.16
CA ASN A 151 13.39 -1.47 3.25
C ASN A 151 12.80 -0.16 2.75
N MET A 152 12.08 0.54 3.63
CA MET A 152 11.68 1.93 3.41
C MET A 152 11.71 2.71 4.72
N GLU A 153 11.85 4.02 4.62
CA GLU A 153 11.75 4.94 5.75
C GLU A 153 10.29 5.33 5.98
N VAL A 154 9.87 5.37 7.24
CA VAL A 154 8.53 5.81 7.66
C VAL A 154 8.70 6.76 8.84
N TYR A 155 7.93 7.84 8.88
CA TYR A 155 7.88 8.75 10.02
C TYR A 155 6.68 8.43 10.92
N LEU A 156 6.91 8.22 12.18
CA LEU A 156 5.84 8.10 13.17
C LEU A 156 5.66 9.42 13.91
N PRO A 157 4.50 10.11 13.74
CA PRO A 157 4.24 11.40 14.39
C PRO A 157 4.40 11.39 15.89
N ALA A 158 4.92 12.50 16.42
CA ALA A 158 5.14 12.71 17.85
C ALA A 158 3.83 12.86 18.63
N GLY A 159 3.92 12.70 19.96
CA GLY A 159 2.80 12.92 20.89
C GLY A 159 1.94 11.69 21.13
N THR A 160 2.28 10.57 20.56
CA THR A 160 1.61 9.28 20.79
C THR A 160 2.58 8.12 20.58
N ARG A 161 2.21 6.97 21.10
CA ARG A 161 2.84 5.70 20.81
C ARG A 161 2.11 5.04 19.63
N TRP A 162 2.85 4.27 18.83
CA TRP A 162 2.37 3.51 17.70
C TRP A 162 2.61 2.02 17.88
N TYR A 163 1.79 1.21 17.27
CA TYR A 163 1.97 -0.24 17.22
C TYR A 163 2.09 -0.67 15.76
N ASN A 164 3.17 -1.36 15.42
CA ASN A 164 3.27 -1.99 14.11
C ASN A 164 2.13 -3.03 13.99
N PHE A 165 1.26 -2.86 13.01
CA PHE A 165 0.08 -3.71 12.83
C PHE A 165 0.42 -5.19 12.63
N TRP A 166 1.58 -5.46 12.02
CA TRP A 166 1.98 -6.82 11.67
C TRP A 166 2.73 -7.56 12.79
N THR A 167 3.42 -6.84 13.63
CA THR A 167 4.30 -7.42 14.68
C THR A 167 3.81 -7.15 16.10
N ASN A 168 2.86 -6.23 16.27
CA ASN A 168 2.43 -5.67 17.56
C ASN A 168 3.55 -4.97 18.34
N GLU A 169 4.69 -4.68 17.72
CA GLU A 169 5.76 -3.93 18.35
C GLU A 169 5.31 -2.50 18.68
N ALA A 170 5.55 -2.10 19.93
CA ALA A 170 5.24 -0.75 20.40
C ALA A 170 6.42 0.19 20.12
N ILE A 171 6.16 1.34 19.51
CA ILE A 171 7.16 2.29 19.06
C ILE A 171 6.74 3.69 19.49
N GLU A 172 7.62 4.45 20.11
CA GLU A 172 7.35 5.85 20.45
C GLU A 172 7.35 6.72 19.18
N GLY A 173 6.40 7.64 19.09
CA GLY A 173 6.34 8.60 17.99
C GLY A 173 7.45 9.67 18.04
N GLY A 174 7.50 10.52 17.03
CA GLY A 174 8.49 11.59 16.89
C GLY A 174 9.80 11.13 16.23
N GLN A 175 9.79 10.03 15.49
CA GLN A 175 11.00 9.49 14.88
C GLN A 175 10.75 8.89 13.50
N LYS A 176 11.83 8.82 12.72
CA LYS A 176 11.89 8.08 11.48
C LYS A 176 12.42 6.68 11.75
N LEU A 177 11.84 5.72 11.07
CA LEU A 177 12.22 4.31 11.16
C LEU A 177 12.55 3.78 9.78
N VAL A 178 13.55 2.90 9.71
CA VAL A 178 13.74 2.03 8.55
C VAL A 178 13.04 0.72 8.86
N ILE A 179 12.01 0.41 8.11
CA ILE A 179 11.23 -0.82 8.28
C ILE A 179 11.44 -1.78 7.12
N SER A 180 11.35 -3.07 7.42
CA SER A 180 11.36 -4.11 6.41
C SER A 180 9.99 -4.17 5.72
N THR A 181 10.00 -4.19 4.38
CA THR A 181 8.82 -4.35 3.55
C THR A 181 8.90 -5.63 2.73
N THR A 182 7.84 -6.40 2.73
CA THR A 182 7.67 -7.57 1.84
C THR A 182 6.65 -7.23 0.76
N LEU A 183 6.59 -8.05 -0.30
CA LEU A 183 5.63 -7.79 -1.38
C LEU A 183 4.18 -7.83 -0.87
N ASN A 184 3.86 -8.74 0.06
CA ASN A 184 2.49 -8.98 0.54
C ASN A 184 2.04 -8.06 1.68
N ARG A 185 2.87 -7.12 2.14
CA ARG A 185 2.51 -6.24 3.26
C ARG A 185 2.72 -4.77 2.92
N ILE A 186 1.73 -3.96 3.25
CA ILE A 186 1.85 -2.51 3.29
C ILE A 186 2.32 -2.10 4.69
N PRO A 187 3.27 -1.16 4.83
CA PRO A 187 3.60 -0.57 6.12
C PRO A 187 2.38 0.07 6.79
N LEU A 188 2.07 -0.39 7.98
CA LEU A 188 0.83 -0.06 8.67
C LEU A 188 1.08 0.01 10.18
N PHE A 189 0.64 1.11 10.80
CA PHE A 189 0.77 1.33 12.23
C PHE A 189 -0.57 1.74 12.83
N VAL A 190 -0.79 1.33 14.08
CA VAL A 190 -2.00 1.66 14.83
C VAL A 190 -1.64 2.66 15.93
N ARG A 191 -2.38 3.75 15.99
CA ARG A 191 -2.24 4.77 17.03
C ARG A 191 -2.64 4.20 18.39
N ALA A 192 -1.84 4.42 19.43
CA ALA A 192 -2.16 4.01 20.79
C ALA A 192 -3.50 4.59 21.26
N GLY A 193 -4.27 3.80 22.01
CA GLY A 193 -5.60 4.17 22.49
C GLY A 193 -6.72 4.02 21.47
N SER A 194 -6.42 3.50 20.27
CA SER A 194 -7.43 3.21 19.25
C SER A 194 -8.12 1.86 19.49
N ILE A 195 -9.39 1.78 19.09
CA ILE A 195 -10.12 0.52 18.97
C ILE A 195 -10.31 0.25 17.49
N VAL A 196 -9.83 -0.91 17.03
CA VAL A 196 -9.94 -1.36 15.65
C VAL A 196 -10.80 -2.61 15.60
N PRO A 197 -12.12 -2.50 15.33
CA PRO A 197 -12.95 -3.67 15.17
C PRO A 197 -12.58 -4.40 13.87
N CYS A 198 -12.32 -5.68 13.98
CA CYS A 198 -11.99 -6.56 12.87
C CYS A 198 -13.08 -7.60 12.68
N GLY A 199 -13.30 -8.01 11.42
CA GLY A 199 -14.10 -9.18 11.09
C GLY A 199 -13.31 -10.47 11.33
N PRO A 200 -13.99 -11.63 11.15
CA PRO A 200 -13.31 -12.92 11.20
C PRO A 200 -12.30 -13.06 10.05
N ASP A 201 -11.36 -13.97 10.22
CA ASP A 201 -10.47 -14.40 9.14
C ASP A 201 -11.28 -15.03 8.00
N VAL A 202 -10.97 -14.66 6.75
CA VAL A 202 -11.65 -15.10 5.52
C VAL A 202 -10.70 -15.81 4.56
#